data_06645bc2894f2a3f18f6309dfe81fa00
#
_entry.id   06645bc2894f2a3f18f6309dfe81fa00
#
_cell.length_a   1.000
_cell.length_b   1.000
_cell.length_c   1.000
_cell.angle_alpha   90.00
_cell.angle_beta   90.00
_cell.angle_gamma   90.00
#
_symmetry.space_group_name_H-M   'P 1'
#
loop_
_entity.id
_entity.type
_entity.pdbx_description
1 polymer ?
#
loop_
_entity_poly.entity_id
_entity_poly.type
_entity_poly.pdbx_seq_one_letter_code
_entity_poly.pdbx_strand_id
1 'polypeptide(L)'
;MSGRAPIHLGSGEPVLLLHPFMMSNYVWHDVAPALARTGRIEVFAPSMAGHNGGPPSRSWLLDSRTMADHVEAQMDELGWGTAHVVGNSLGGWVAFELERRGRARTLTAIAPAGGWHQWAPVKFEIVAKFVAGAPVWLLAMIFRSRAARLPWAKQLASVPCSATPAGLSNTDLAEIIDDVTHCPAYYQLLIRALLLPGLMQLAETSLPTHLVICEKDRVLPHPRFTKHFLRHIPDISKVTSLDNVGHIPMYEKPQLIADLIIAWVDEHSPRLRQVPPAG
;
A
#
# COMPACT_ATOMS: atom_id res chain seq x y z
N MET A 1 23.36 -7.55 6.03
CA MET A 1 21.93 -7.43 6.33
C MET A 1 21.19 -8.06 5.16
N SER A 2 20.55 -9.21 5.31
CA SER A 2 19.71 -9.78 4.25
C SER A 2 18.43 -8.94 4.21
N GLY A 3 18.33 -8.06 3.24
CA GLY A 3 17.08 -7.32 2.99
C GLY A 3 15.95 -8.31 2.68
N ARG A 4 14.70 -7.94 2.95
CA ARG A 4 13.54 -8.73 2.54
C ARG A 4 13.56 -8.91 1.02
N ALA A 5 13.55 -10.16 0.57
CA ALA A 5 13.37 -10.44 -0.84
C ALA A 5 11.96 -10.02 -1.29
N PRO A 6 11.78 -9.57 -2.54
CA PRO A 6 10.47 -9.37 -3.11
C PRO A 6 9.65 -10.65 -3.07
N ILE A 7 8.33 -10.54 -2.87
CA ILE A 7 7.42 -11.67 -3.07
C ILE A 7 7.16 -11.76 -4.57
N HIS A 8 7.47 -12.92 -5.19
CA HIS A 8 7.16 -13.20 -6.59
C HIS A 8 6.61 -14.61 -6.68
N LEU A 9 5.33 -14.76 -7.02
CA LEU A 9 4.58 -16.00 -6.93
C LEU A 9 3.62 -16.15 -8.11
N GLY A 10 3.36 -17.40 -8.51
CA GLY A 10 2.37 -17.75 -9.52
C GLY A 10 2.83 -17.48 -10.94
N SER A 11 1.89 -17.49 -11.86
CA SER A 11 2.07 -17.18 -13.29
C SER A 11 0.73 -16.75 -13.89
N GLY A 12 0.76 -15.94 -14.94
CA GLY A 12 -0.46 -15.50 -15.63
C GLY A 12 -0.61 -13.98 -15.72
N GLU A 13 -1.74 -13.43 -15.31
CA GLU A 13 -1.99 -11.99 -15.33
C GLU A 13 -1.13 -11.28 -14.28
N PRO A 14 -0.33 -10.28 -14.66
CA PRO A 14 0.56 -9.58 -13.75
C PRO A 14 -0.21 -8.68 -12.77
N VAL A 15 0.01 -8.92 -11.49
CA VAL A 15 -0.53 -8.15 -10.38
C VAL A 15 0.61 -7.63 -9.52
N LEU A 16 0.73 -6.31 -9.46
CA LEU A 16 1.73 -5.59 -8.67
C LEU A 16 1.11 -5.13 -7.35
N LEU A 17 1.74 -5.47 -6.20
CA LEU A 17 1.28 -5.10 -4.87
C LEU A 17 2.24 -4.10 -4.21
N LEU A 18 1.76 -2.90 -3.87
CA LEU A 18 2.54 -1.82 -3.29
C LEU A 18 2.12 -1.55 -1.84
N HIS A 19 3.09 -1.59 -0.94
CA HIS A 19 2.90 -1.52 0.51
C HIS A 19 2.70 -0.07 1.02
N PRO A 20 2.13 0.14 2.23
CA PRO A 20 2.00 1.45 2.85
C PRO A 20 3.32 1.99 3.38
N PHE A 21 3.33 3.28 3.76
CA PHE A 21 4.47 3.96 4.37
C PHE A 21 4.95 3.25 5.63
N MET A 22 6.26 3.21 5.83
CA MET A 22 7.00 2.58 6.93
C MET A 22 6.91 1.05 7.00
N MET A 23 6.16 0.40 6.10
CA MET A 23 6.06 -1.06 6.00
C MET A 23 6.94 -1.59 4.86
N SER A 24 6.89 -2.88 4.65
CA SER A 24 7.54 -3.58 3.53
C SER A 24 6.52 -4.45 2.78
N ASN A 25 7.01 -5.21 1.81
CA ASN A 25 6.21 -6.22 1.11
C ASN A 25 5.59 -7.28 2.05
N TYR A 26 6.07 -7.38 3.29
CA TYR A 26 5.50 -8.31 4.27
C TYR A 26 4.00 -8.13 4.49
N VAL A 27 3.46 -6.91 4.38
CA VAL A 27 2.01 -6.68 4.54
C VAL A 27 1.16 -7.54 3.58
N TRP A 28 1.77 -8.05 2.50
CA TRP A 28 1.13 -8.86 1.49
C TRP A 28 1.34 -10.38 1.69
N HIS A 29 2.00 -10.79 2.78
CA HIS A 29 2.46 -12.18 2.99
C HIS A 29 1.32 -13.21 2.97
N ASP A 30 0.11 -12.85 3.41
CA ASP A 30 -1.06 -13.72 3.36
C ASP A 30 -1.89 -13.52 2.08
N VAL A 31 -1.90 -12.30 1.52
CA VAL A 31 -2.67 -11.97 0.32
C VAL A 31 -2.02 -12.54 -0.94
N ALA A 32 -0.71 -12.36 -1.10
CA ALA A 32 0.01 -12.77 -2.31
C ALA A 32 -0.11 -14.29 -2.60
N PRO A 33 0.05 -15.19 -1.61
CA PRO A 33 -0.19 -16.62 -1.85
C PRO A 33 -1.65 -16.95 -2.21
N ALA A 34 -2.63 -16.20 -1.68
CA ALA A 34 -4.03 -16.41 -2.03
C ALA A 34 -4.31 -16.06 -3.49
N LEU A 35 -3.71 -14.97 -4.00
CA LEU A 35 -3.78 -14.60 -5.42
C LEU A 35 -3.11 -15.66 -6.31
N ALA A 36 -1.89 -16.08 -5.97
CA ALA A 36 -1.12 -17.05 -6.75
C ALA A 36 -1.81 -18.43 -6.82
N ARG A 37 -2.51 -18.87 -5.75
CA ARG A 37 -3.27 -20.13 -5.73
C ARG A 37 -4.38 -20.21 -6.77
N THR A 38 -4.80 -19.09 -7.35
CA THR A 38 -5.77 -19.11 -8.47
C THR A 38 -5.22 -19.80 -9.73
N GLY A 39 -3.89 -19.97 -9.84
CA GLY A 39 -3.20 -20.55 -10.99
C GLY A 39 -3.23 -19.68 -12.26
N ARG A 40 -3.73 -18.45 -12.18
CA ARG A 40 -3.88 -17.53 -13.33
C ARG A 40 -3.36 -16.12 -13.09
N ILE A 41 -2.84 -15.86 -11.90
CA ILE A 41 -2.28 -14.58 -11.49
C ILE A 41 -0.80 -14.76 -11.18
N GLU A 42 0.02 -13.90 -11.75
CA GLU A 42 1.41 -13.70 -11.39
C GLU A 42 1.53 -12.48 -10.49
N VAL A 43 1.96 -12.69 -9.24
CA VAL A 43 2.04 -11.66 -8.21
C VAL A 43 3.46 -11.20 -8.01
N PHE A 44 3.68 -9.90 -8.01
CA PHE A 44 4.93 -9.30 -7.59
C PHE A 44 4.67 -8.23 -6.53
N ALA A 45 5.31 -8.37 -5.37
CA ALA A 45 5.26 -7.40 -4.27
C ALA A 45 6.69 -7.01 -3.87
N PRO A 46 7.24 -5.93 -4.42
CA PRO A 46 8.53 -5.39 -4.00
C PRO A 46 8.40 -4.58 -2.71
N SER A 47 9.49 -4.44 -1.98
CA SER A 47 9.61 -3.32 -1.05
C SER A 47 10.06 -2.08 -1.82
N MET A 48 9.36 -0.96 -1.61
CA MET A 48 9.65 0.30 -2.31
C MET A 48 10.94 0.93 -1.79
N ALA A 49 11.55 1.79 -2.62
CA ALA A 49 12.80 2.47 -2.28
C ALA A 49 12.73 3.18 -0.92
N GLY A 50 13.80 3.04 -0.14
CA GLY A 50 13.92 3.63 1.19
C GLY A 50 13.13 2.95 2.31
N HIS A 51 12.50 1.80 2.03
CA HIS A 51 11.82 0.93 3.00
C HIS A 51 12.58 -0.38 3.22
N ASN A 52 12.24 -1.11 4.26
CA ASN A 52 12.91 -2.38 4.63
C ASN A 52 12.88 -3.38 3.45
N GLY A 53 14.06 -3.81 3.01
CA GLY A 53 14.23 -4.71 1.85
C GLY A 53 14.13 -4.03 0.49
N GLY A 54 13.77 -2.76 0.43
CA GLY A 54 13.76 -1.99 -0.81
C GLY A 54 15.14 -1.43 -1.18
N PRO A 55 15.32 -0.99 -2.43
CA PRO A 55 16.56 -0.36 -2.85
C PRO A 55 16.81 0.93 -2.06
N PRO A 56 18.09 1.31 -1.85
CA PRO A 56 18.39 2.58 -1.23
C PRO A 56 17.84 3.71 -2.09
N SER A 57 17.27 4.73 -1.44
CA SER A 57 16.92 5.95 -2.15
C SER A 57 18.20 6.62 -2.66
N ARG A 58 18.33 6.74 -3.98
CA ARG A 58 19.44 7.47 -4.61
C ARG A 58 19.27 8.98 -4.48
N SER A 59 18.07 9.43 -4.20
CA SER A 59 17.74 10.83 -3.95
C SER A 59 17.53 11.03 -2.45
N TRP A 60 18.14 12.06 -1.88
CA TRP A 60 17.83 12.49 -0.52
C TRP A 60 16.40 13.06 -0.37
N LEU A 61 15.73 13.29 -1.52
CA LEU A 61 14.34 13.73 -1.61
C LEU A 61 13.49 12.63 -2.28
N LEU A 62 13.14 11.62 -1.50
CA LEU A 62 12.26 10.55 -1.96
C LEU A 62 10.80 11.05 -2.07
N ASP A 63 10.14 10.77 -3.20
CA ASP A 63 8.73 11.06 -3.45
C ASP A 63 8.07 9.91 -4.24
N SER A 64 6.77 10.03 -4.50
CA SER A 64 6.01 9.02 -5.26
C SER A 64 6.57 8.77 -6.65
N ARG A 65 7.12 9.80 -7.31
CA ARG A 65 7.71 9.69 -8.65
C ARG A 65 8.98 8.86 -8.62
N THR A 66 9.88 9.17 -7.70
CA THR A 66 11.14 8.40 -7.51
C THR A 66 10.85 6.95 -7.12
N MET A 67 9.83 6.71 -6.28
CA MET A 67 9.40 5.35 -5.96
C MET A 67 8.84 4.63 -7.18
N ALA A 68 8.03 5.30 -8.00
CA ALA A 68 7.53 4.74 -9.25
C ALA A 68 8.66 4.41 -10.23
N ASP A 69 9.73 5.23 -10.35
CA ASP A 69 10.91 4.94 -11.18
C ASP A 69 11.53 3.60 -10.80
N HIS A 70 11.68 3.32 -9.50
CA HIS A 70 12.24 2.06 -9.02
C HIS A 70 11.30 0.87 -9.28
N VAL A 71 10.00 1.06 -9.12
CA VAL A 71 9.01 0.01 -9.37
C VAL A 71 8.93 -0.30 -10.87
N GLU A 72 8.96 0.72 -11.74
CA GLU A 72 9.01 0.54 -13.20
C GLU A 72 10.22 -0.27 -13.63
N ALA A 73 11.41 0.03 -13.11
CA ALA A 73 12.61 -0.72 -13.41
C ALA A 73 12.46 -2.21 -13.05
N GLN A 74 11.82 -2.52 -11.91
CA GLN A 74 11.56 -3.90 -11.52
C GLN A 74 10.49 -4.57 -12.40
N MET A 75 9.46 -3.83 -12.84
CA MET A 75 8.50 -4.34 -13.84
C MET A 75 9.19 -4.66 -15.17
N ASP A 76 10.13 -3.81 -15.61
CA ASP A 76 10.89 -4.03 -16.83
C ASP A 76 11.80 -5.26 -16.73
N GLU A 77 12.44 -5.50 -15.57
CA GLU A 77 13.21 -6.72 -15.30
C GLU A 77 12.37 -8.00 -15.39
N LEU A 78 11.07 -7.90 -15.04
CA LEU A 78 10.11 -9.01 -15.16
C LEU A 78 9.49 -9.12 -16.58
N GLY A 79 9.81 -8.19 -17.47
CA GLY A 79 9.18 -8.12 -18.80
C GLY A 79 7.73 -7.64 -18.77
N TRP A 80 7.29 -6.99 -17.68
CA TRP A 80 5.93 -6.48 -17.51
C TRP A 80 5.79 -5.08 -18.12
N GLY A 81 5.23 -4.96 -19.30
CA GLY A 81 4.86 -3.66 -19.88
C GLY A 81 3.79 -2.95 -19.05
N THR A 82 2.80 -3.68 -18.58
CA THR A 82 1.71 -3.20 -17.72
C THR A 82 1.27 -4.28 -16.74
N ALA A 83 0.67 -3.87 -15.60
CA ALA A 83 0.11 -4.78 -14.61
C ALA A 83 -1.22 -4.25 -14.05
N HIS A 84 -2.01 -5.11 -13.39
CA HIS A 84 -3.02 -4.67 -12.44
C HIS A 84 -2.31 -4.18 -11.19
N VAL A 85 -2.45 -2.89 -10.85
CA VAL A 85 -1.69 -2.30 -9.75
C VAL A 85 -2.58 -2.16 -8.52
N VAL A 86 -2.15 -2.75 -7.42
CA VAL A 86 -2.81 -2.69 -6.12
C VAL A 86 -1.91 -1.93 -5.16
N GLY A 87 -2.43 -0.91 -4.50
CA GLY A 87 -1.65 -0.14 -3.54
C GLY A 87 -2.42 0.25 -2.30
N ASN A 88 -1.80 0.08 -1.13
CA ASN A 88 -2.33 0.58 0.13
C ASN A 88 -1.64 1.86 0.54
N SER A 89 -2.39 2.89 0.93
CA SER A 89 -1.87 4.13 1.47
C SER A 89 -0.85 4.82 0.53
N LEU A 90 0.43 4.90 0.92
CA LEU A 90 1.52 5.38 0.06
C LEU A 90 1.62 4.57 -1.23
N GLY A 91 1.48 3.24 -1.14
CA GLY A 91 1.44 2.36 -2.32
C GLY A 91 0.30 2.72 -3.27
N GLY A 92 -0.84 3.16 -2.75
CA GLY A 92 -1.94 3.71 -3.55
C GLY A 92 -1.55 5.00 -4.28
N TRP A 93 -0.79 5.89 -3.62
CA TRP A 93 -0.27 7.08 -4.30
C TRP A 93 0.70 6.74 -5.43
N VAL A 94 1.61 5.80 -5.19
CA VAL A 94 2.53 5.31 -6.24
C VAL A 94 1.78 4.60 -7.36
N ALA A 95 0.69 3.88 -7.05
CA ALA A 95 -0.15 3.23 -8.06
C ALA A 95 -0.78 4.24 -9.05
N PHE A 96 -1.27 5.38 -8.57
CA PHE A 96 -1.74 6.46 -9.44
C PHE A 96 -0.61 7.10 -10.28
N GLU A 97 0.60 7.16 -9.74
CA GLU A 97 1.75 7.63 -10.53
C GLU A 97 2.11 6.65 -11.66
N LEU A 98 2.03 5.34 -11.41
CA LEU A 98 2.23 4.31 -12.44
C LEU A 98 1.13 4.34 -13.50
N GLU A 99 -0.10 4.63 -13.11
CA GLU A 99 -1.20 4.83 -14.06
C GLU A 99 -0.91 5.98 -15.02
N ARG A 100 -0.48 7.13 -14.53
CA ARG A 100 -0.12 8.29 -15.34
C ARG A 100 1.04 8.01 -16.33
N ARG A 101 1.85 7.01 -16.05
CA ARG A 101 2.95 6.54 -16.90
C ARG A 101 2.53 5.44 -17.89
N GLY A 102 1.26 5.06 -17.89
CA GLY A 102 0.75 3.99 -18.74
C GLY A 102 1.19 2.58 -18.31
N ARG A 103 1.62 2.41 -17.05
CA ARG A 103 2.11 1.12 -16.52
C ARG A 103 1.01 0.30 -15.83
N ALA A 104 -0.18 0.84 -15.63
CA ALA A 104 -1.30 0.16 -15.03
C ALA A 104 -2.34 -0.26 -16.08
N ARG A 105 -2.98 -1.42 -15.87
CA ARG A 105 -4.18 -1.88 -16.58
C ARG A 105 -5.44 -1.49 -15.84
N THR A 106 -5.43 -1.68 -14.53
CA THR A 106 -6.45 -1.22 -13.57
C THR A 106 -5.78 -0.83 -12.27
N LEU A 107 -6.49 -0.10 -11.44
CA LEU A 107 -6.06 0.24 -10.09
C LEU A 107 -6.95 -0.42 -9.04
N THR A 108 -6.35 -0.90 -7.94
CA THR A 108 -7.01 -1.15 -6.66
C THR A 108 -6.34 -0.29 -5.61
N ALA A 109 -7.00 0.80 -5.24
CA ALA A 109 -6.49 1.78 -4.29
C ALA A 109 -7.13 1.57 -2.91
N ILE A 110 -6.38 0.97 -1.98
CA ILE A 110 -6.82 0.65 -0.62
C ILE A 110 -6.39 1.78 0.31
N ALA A 111 -7.35 2.51 0.88
CA ALA A 111 -7.09 3.66 1.76
C ALA A 111 -5.94 4.55 1.23
N PRO A 112 -5.98 5.02 -0.04
CA PRO A 112 -4.85 5.64 -0.69
C PRO A 112 -4.49 6.99 -0.06
N ALA A 113 -3.19 7.29 0.02
CA ALA A 113 -2.68 8.60 0.38
C ALA A 113 -2.67 9.56 -0.83
N GLY A 114 -2.42 10.84 -0.59
CA GLY A 114 -2.30 11.85 -1.65
C GLY A 114 -3.59 12.54 -2.06
N GLY A 115 -4.74 12.15 -1.53
CA GLY A 115 -6.05 12.72 -1.84
C GLY A 115 -6.29 14.14 -1.27
N TRP A 116 -5.31 15.06 -1.46
CA TRP A 116 -5.40 16.44 -0.96
C TRP A 116 -4.74 17.44 -1.90
N HIS A 117 -5.19 18.67 -1.83
CA HIS A 117 -4.55 19.81 -2.49
C HIS A 117 -3.33 20.30 -1.70
N GLN A 118 -2.42 21.03 -2.34
CA GLN A 118 -1.17 21.52 -1.77
C GLN A 118 -1.32 22.21 -0.40
N TRP A 119 -2.36 23.01 -0.23
CA TRP A 119 -2.62 23.79 0.98
C TRP A 119 -3.77 23.26 1.83
N ALA A 120 -4.20 22.02 1.57
CA ALA A 120 -5.30 21.45 2.33
C ALA A 120 -4.90 21.19 3.79
N PRO A 121 -5.74 21.56 4.78
CA PRO A 121 -5.45 21.31 6.21
C PRO A 121 -5.17 19.83 6.53
N VAL A 122 -5.80 18.92 5.81
CA VAL A 122 -5.61 17.45 5.99
C VAL A 122 -4.17 17.01 5.78
N LYS A 123 -3.41 17.71 4.94
CA LYS A 123 -1.99 17.45 4.73
C LYS A 123 -1.16 17.69 6.00
N PHE A 124 -1.44 18.77 6.69
CA PHE A 124 -0.76 19.09 7.95
C PHE A 124 -1.18 18.13 9.07
N GLU A 125 -2.42 17.67 9.05
CA GLU A 125 -2.90 16.66 9.99
C GLU A 125 -2.14 15.34 9.86
N ILE A 126 -1.95 14.83 8.64
CA ILE A 126 -1.21 13.58 8.44
C ILE A 126 0.25 13.72 8.90
N VAL A 127 0.90 14.83 8.59
CA VAL A 127 2.26 15.11 9.06
C VAL A 127 2.31 15.18 10.58
N ALA A 128 1.36 15.87 11.21
CA ALA A 128 1.29 15.97 12.67
C ALA A 128 1.09 14.60 13.34
N LYS A 129 0.30 13.70 12.76
CA LYS A 129 0.14 12.32 13.25
C LYS A 129 1.47 11.56 13.25
N PHE A 130 2.25 11.66 12.17
CA PHE A 130 3.57 11.00 12.09
C PHE A 130 4.59 11.63 13.03
N VAL A 131 4.60 12.96 13.17
CA VAL A 131 5.46 13.66 14.14
C VAL A 131 5.10 13.26 15.57
N ALA A 132 3.81 13.21 15.91
CA ALA A 132 3.34 12.74 17.21
C ALA A 132 3.70 11.28 17.49
N GLY A 133 3.79 10.45 16.47
CA GLY A 133 4.25 9.05 16.56
C GLY A 133 5.77 8.89 16.70
N ALA A 134 6.57 9.93 16.45
CA ALA A 134 8.02 9.84 16.45
C ALA A 134 8.63 9.30 17.77
N PRO A 135 8.14 9.63 18.99
CA PRO A 135 8.65 9.03 20.21
C PRO A 135 8.47 7.50 20.26
N VAL A 136 7.33 7.00 19.78
CA VAL A 136 7.07 5.55 19.71
C VAL A 136 8.02 4.88 18.70
N TRP A 137 8.25 5.52 17.57
CA TRP A 137 9.21 5.09 16.57
C TRP A 137 10.64 5.05 17.12
N LEU A 138 11.07 6.07 17.86
CA LEU A 138 12.38 6.10 18.53
C LEU A 138 12.53 4.98 19.54
N LEU A 139 11.49 4.70 20.34
CA LEU A 139 11.49 3.56 21.26
C LEU A 139 11.62 2.23 20.50
N ALA A 140 10.90 2.06 19.39
CA ALA A 140 11.03 0.89 18.53
C ALA A 140 12.48 0.74 18.00
N MET A 141 13.13 1.82 17.57
CA MET A 141 14.52 1.79 17.13
C MET A 141 15.50 1.39 18.25
N ILE A 142 15.28 1.85 19.48
CA ILE A 142 16.13 1.55 20.63
C ILE A 142 15.96 0.09 21.05
N PHE A 143 14.72 -0.37 21.23
CA PHE A 143 14.41 -1.70 21.74
C PHE A 143 14.35 -2.77 20.64
N ARG A 144 14.19 -2.39 19.37
CA ARG A 144 14.09 -3.30 18.20
C ARG A 144 13.12 -4.46 18.47
N SER A 145 13.52 -5.70 18.17
CA SER A 145 12.68 -6.88 18.40
C SER A 145 12.21 -7.08 19.86
N ARG A 146 12.93 -6.49 20.84
CA ARG A 146 12.49 -6.52 22.24
C ARG A 146 11.25 -5.66 22.48
N ALA A 147 11.02 -4.63 21.65
CA ALA A 147 9.82 -3.79 21.74
C ALA A 147 8.53 -4.61 21.58
N ALA A 148 8.55 -5.67 20.74
CA ALA A 148 7.40 -6.57 20.58
C ALA A 148 6.96 -7.29 21.87
N ARG A 149 7.86 -7.39 22.85
CA ARG A 149 7.58 -8.06 24.15
C ARG A 149 6.95 -7.13 25.19
N LEU A 150 6.87 -5.83 24.89
CA LEU A 150 6.28 -4.85 25.81
C LEU A 150 4.74 -5.01 25.80
N PRO A 151 4.11 -5.04 26.97
CA PRO A 151 2.67 -5.32 27.08
C PRO A 151 1.76 -4.38 26.28
N TRP A 152 2.22 -3.15 26.08
CA TRP A 152 1.51 -2.09 25.36
C TRP A 152 1.93 -1.92 23.89
N ALA A 153 2.96 -2.66 23.43
CA ALA A 153 3.47 -2.50 22.07
C ALA A 153 2.41 -2.81 21.01
N LYS A 154 1.63 -3.87 21.23
CA LYS A 154 0.55 -4.26 20.33
C LYS A 154 -0.57 -3.23 20.25
N GLN A 155 -0.93 -2.62 21.39
CA GLN A 155 -1.91 -1.54 21.45
C GLN A 155 -1.45 -0.32 20.65
N LEU A 156 -0.17 0.09 20.81
CA LEU A 156 0.37 1.22 20.07
C LEU A 156 0.48 0.93 18.56
N ALA A 157 0.99 -0.25 18.19
CA ALA A 157 1.12 -0.63 16.78
C ALA A 157 -0.24 -0.76 16.08
N SER A 158 -1.29 -1.18 16.82
CA SER A 158 -2.62 -1.31 16.23
C SER A 158 -3.24 0.05 15.87
N VAL A 159 -2.91 1.14 16.56
CA VAL A 159 -3.51 2.45 16.30
C VAL A 159 -3.41 2.87 14.84
N PRO A 160 -2.23 2.85 14.19
CA PRO A 160 -2.11 3.16 12.78
C PRO A 160 -2.41 1.98 11.83
N CYS A 161 -2.43 0.74 12.30
CA CYS A 161 -2.46 -0.43 11.41
C CYS A 161 -3.84 -1.08 11.31
N SER A 162 -4.52 -1.30 12.45
CA SER A 162 -5.73 -2.11 12.53
C SER A 162 -6.84 -1.43 13.33
N ALA A 163 -8.07 -1.91 13.21
CA ALA A 163 -9.21 -1.40 13.97
C ALA A 163 -9.05 -1.70 15.47
N THR A 164 -8.51 -2.87 15.80
CA THR A 164 -8.31 -3.34 17.17
C THR A 164 -6.96 -4.04 17.35
N PRO A 165 -6.41 -4.14 18.57
CA PRO A 165 -5.17 -4.89 18.81
C PRO A 165 -5.27 -6.39 18.46
N ALA A 166 -6.47 -6.95 18.45
CA ALA A 166 -6.70 -8.35 18.07
C ALA A 166 -6.49 -8.59 16.57
N GLY A 167 -6.58 -7.53 15.74
CA GLY A 167 -6.34 -7.59 14.30
C GLY A 167 -4.87 -7.79 13.90
N LEU A 168 -3.94 -7.77 14.86
CA LEU A 168 -2.52 -8.04 14.62
C LEU A 168 -2.10 -9.32 15.35
N SER A 169 -1.39 -10.21 14.67
CA SER A 169 -0.69 -11.32 15.33
C SER A 169 0.58 -10.83 16.05
N ASN A 170 1.19 -11.67 16.87
CA ASN A 170 2.49 -11.33 17.47
C ASN A 170 3.62 -11.34 16.43
N THR A 171 3.47 -12.14 15.40
CA THR A 171 4.41 -12.17 14.27
C THR A 171 4.31 -10.86 13.50
N ASP A 172 3.08 -10.42 13.14
CA ASP A 172 2.88 -9.13 12.46
C ASP A 172 3.46 -7.97 13.26
N LEU A 173 3.27 -7.97 14.59
CA LEU A 173 3.85 -6.95 15.46
C LEU A 173 5.38 -6.92 15.36
N ALA A 174 6.03 -8.09 15.39
CA ALA A 174 7.48 -8.16 15.28
C ALA A 174 7.98 -7.65 13.93
N GLU A 175 7.28 -8.01 12.85
CA GLU A 175 7.58 -7.59 11.48
C GLU A 175 7.32 -6.10 11.26
N ILE A 176 6.25 -5.54 11.82
CA ILE A 176 5.98 -4.09 11.82
C ILE A 176 7.12 -3.34 12.52
N ILE A 177 7.58 -3.82 13.66
CA ILE A 177 8.70 -3.19 14.38
C ILE A 177 9.98 -3.27 13.57
N ASP A 178 10.25 -4.39 12.90
CA ASP A 178 11.40 -4.54 12.03
C ASP A 178 11.33 -3.58 10.84
N ASP A 179 10.18 -3.50 10.16
CA ASP A 179 9.95 -2.59 9.04
C ASP A 179 10.13 -1.12 9.43
N VAL A 180 9.49 -0.72 10.52
CA VAL A 180 9.56 0.66 11.04
C VAL A 180 10.98 1.07 11.41
N THR A 181 11.77 0.14 11.99
CA THR A 181 13.15 0.41 12.39
C THR A 181 14.14 0.44 11.22
N HIS A 182 13.77 -0.14 10.08
CA HIS A 182 14.58 -0.17 8.87
C HIS A 182 13.99 0.66 7.71
N CYS A 183 13.28 1.77 8.05
CA CYS A 183 12.71 2.70 7.07
C CYS A 183 13.47 4.03 7.03
N PRO A 184 14.60 4.14 6.31
CA PRO A 184 15.31 5.41 6.16
C PRO A 184 14.48 6.49 5.44
N ALA A 185 13.48 6.10 4.67
CA ALA A 185 12.56 7.00 3.98
C ALA A 185 11.68 7.84 4.92
N TYR A 186 11.59 7.51 6.22
CA TYR A 186 10.70 8.17 7.16
C TYR A 186 10.80 9.70 7.12
N TYR A 187 12.00 10.24 7.35
CA TYR A 187 12.20 11.70 7.36
C TYR A 187 12.03 12.32 5.98
N GLN A 188 12.54 11.65 4.94
CA GLN A 188 12.47 12.14 3.57
C GLN A 188 11.02 12.32 3.12
N LEU A 189 10.19 11.30 3.33
CA LEU A 189 8.78 11.32 2.96
C LEU A 189 7.96 12.30 3.82
N LEU A 190 8.31 12.44 5.10
CA LEU A 190 7.63 13.39 5.97
C LEU A 190 7.87 14.84 5.53
N ILE A 191 9.13 15.19 5.21
CA ILE A 191 9.49 16.51 4.67
C ILE A 191 8.80 16.73 3.31
N ARG A 192 8.79 15.72 2.45
CA ARG A 192 8.14 15.80 1.13
C ARG A 192 6.62 15.92 1.25
N ALA A 193 5.99 15.25 2.18
CA ALA A 193 4.55 15.41 2.43
C ALA A 193 4.19 16.86 2.77
N LEU A 194 5.09 17.61 3.42
CA LEU A 194 4.91 19.03 3.68
C LEU A 194 5.08 19.90 2.42
N LEU A 195 6.04 19.55 1.56
CA LEU A 195 6.44 20.39 0.42
C LEU A 195 5.64 20.12 -0.85
N LEU A 196 5.21 18.87 -1.08
CA LEU A 196 4.54 18.46 -2.31
C LEU A 196 3.02 18.58 -2.23
N PRO A 197 2.36 18.94 -3.35
CA PRO A 197 0.93 18.75 -3.47
C PRO A 197 0.60 17.25 -3.45
N GLY A 198 -0.64 16.92 -3.09
CA GLY A 198 -1.18 15.58 -3.29
C GLY A 198 -1.47 15.31 -4.78
N LEU A 199 -2.36 14.37 -5.04
CA LEU A 199 -2.78 13.96 -6.39
C LEU A 199 -3.70 15.02 -7.02
N MET A 200 -3.16 16.18 -7.39
CA MET A 200 -3.92 17.25 -8.02
C MET A 200 -4.47 16.86 -9.40
N GLN A 201 -3.80 15.92 -10.08
CA GLN A 201 -4.13 15.49 -11.45
C GLN A 201 -5.00 14.21 -11.47
N LEU A 202 -5.64 13.86 -10.36
CA LEU A 202 -6.51 12.68 -10.28
C LEU A 202 -7.67 12.75 -11.29
N ALA A 203 -8.11 13.96 -11.66
CA ALA A 203 -9.14 14.16 -12.69
C ALA A 203 -8.72 13.66 -14.09
N GLU A 204 -7.41 13.43 -14.33
CA GLU A 204 -6.88 12.86 -15.57
C GLU A 204 -6.88 11.32 -15.56
N THR A 205 -7.19 10.69 -14.42
CA THR A 205 -7.28 9.23 -14.29
C THR A 205 -8.39 8.69 -15.18
N SER A 206 -8.03 7.79 -16.07
CA SER A 206 -8.96 7.20 -17.06
C SER A 206 -9.20 5.71 -16.88
N LEU A 207 -8.37 5.05 -16.05
CA LEU A 207 -8.47 3.61 -15.84
C LEU A 207 -9.54 3.22 -14.82
N PRO A 208 -10.16 2.02 -14.99
CA PRO A 208 -11.01 1.46 -13.97
C PRO A 208 -10.27 1.39 -12.64
N THR A 209 -10.84 2.03 -11.62
CA THR A 209 -10.24 2.13 -10.28
C THR A 209 -11.17 1.53 -9.24
N HIS A 210 -10.70 0.52 -8.51
CA HIS A 210 -11.40 0.01 -7.33
C HIS A 210 -10.89 0.75 -6.10
N LEU A 211 -11.67 1.71 -5.61
CA LEU A 211 -11.37 2.42 -4.37
C LEU A 211 -11.92 1.64 -3.17
N VAL A 212 -11.03 1.22 -2.28
CA VAL A 212 -11.38 0.50 -1.05
C VAL A 212 -11.20 1.43 0.15
N ILE A 213 -12.30 1.69 0.86
CA ILE A 213 -12.37 2.56 2.03
C ILE A 213 -12.42 1.69 3.28
N CYS A 214 -11.58 1.98 4.28
CA CYS A 214 -11.54 1.29 5.55
C CYS A 214 -12.28 2.13 6.61
N GLU A 215 -13.36 1.60 7.19
CA GLU A 215 -14.25 2.35 8.11
C GLU A 215 -13.51 2.86 9.36
N LYS A 216 -12.64 2.03 9.93
CA LYS A 216 -11.89 2.36 11.16
C LYS A 216 -10.49 2.89 10.90
N ASP A 217 -10.25 3.42 9.69
CA ASP A 217 -8.98 4.04 9.35
C ASP A 217 -8.72 5.29 10.21
N ARG A 218 -7.72 5.21 11.09
CA ARG A 218 -7.30 6.33 11.96
C ARG A 218 -6.18 7.16 11.35
N VAL A 219 -5.53 6.67 10.30
CA VAL A 219 -4.47 7.38 9.57
C VAL A 219 -5.07 8.34 8.57
N LEU A 220 -5.93 7.81 7.69
CA LEU A 220 -6.61 8.53 6.61
C LEU A 220 -8.15 8.40 6.72
N PRO A 221 -8.78 8.93 7.78
CA PRO A 221 -10.20 8.69 8.04
C PRO A 221 -11.13 9.18 6.92
N HIS A 222 -12.10 8.31 6.57
CA HIS A 222 -13.24 8.65 5.73
C HIS A 222 -14.22 9.59 6.49
N PRO A 223 -14.89 10.55 5.82
CA PRO A 223 -14.77 10.93 4.40
C PRO A 223 -13.68 11.97 4.12
N ARG A 224 -12.96 12.39 5.14
CA ARG A 224 -12.07 13.54 5.11
C ARG A 224 -10.93 13.39 4.11
N PHE A 225 -10.31 12.21 4.06
CA PHE A 225 -9.20 11.91 3.14
C PHE A 225 -9.65 11.25 1.83
N THR A 226 -10.86 10.69 1.77
CA THR A 226 -11.36 9.98 0.58
C THR A 226 -12.17 10.86 -0.36
N LYS A 227 -12.64 12.03 0.10
CA LYS A 227 -13.50 12.92 -0.67
C LYS A 227 -12.90 13.35 -2.01
N HIS A 228 -11.59 13.53 -2.07
CA HIS A 228 -10.89 13.91 -3.30
C HIS A 228 -10.96 12.77 -4.33
N PHE A 229 -10.69 11.53 -3.91
CA PHE A 229 -10.81 10.36 -4.78
C PHE A 229 -12.24 10.17 -5.28
N LEU A 230 -13.23 10.19 -4.39
CA LEU A 230 -14.65 10.03 -4.74
C LEU A 230 -15.17 11.05 -5.75
N ARG A 231 -14.52 12.20 -5.90
CA ARG A 231 -14.90 13.24 -6.85
C ARG A 231 -14.24 13.14 -8.20
N HIS A 232 -13.12 12.43 -8.30
CA HIS A 232 -12.23 12.49 -9.45
C HIS A 232 -11.91 11.14 -10.09
N ILE A 233 -12.20 10.01 -9.40
CA ILE A 233 -12.08 8.70 -10.07
C ILE A 233 -13.14 8.57 -11.17
N PRO A 234 -12.85 7.89 -12.29
CA PRO A 234 -13.79 7.73 -13.40
C PRO A 234 -15.09 7.04 -12.99
N ASP A 235 -16.18 7.31 -13.71
CA ASP A 235 -17.50 6.69 -13.46
C ASP A 235 -17.50 5.16 -13.60
N ILE A 236 -16.55 4.60 -14.36
CA ILE A 236 -16.33 3.16 -14.51
C ILE A 236 -15.67 2.52 -13.29
N SER A 237 -15.38 3.30 -12.26
CA SER A 237 -14.72 2.85 -11.04
C SER A 237 -15.71 2.25 -10.05
N LYS A 238 -15.18 1.40 -9.16
CA LYS A 238 -15.94 0.78 -8.07
C LYS A 238 -15.49 1.34 -6.73
N VAL A 239 -16.42 1.52 -5.82
CA VAL A 239 -16.13 1.91 -4.43
C VAL A 239 -16.64 0.84 -3.49
N THR A 240 -15.77 0.34 -2.61
CA THR A 240 -16.12 -0.64 -1.58
C THR A 240 -15.71 -0.09 -0.20
N SER A 241 -16.65 -0.06 0.74
CA SER A 241 -16.36 0.23 2.15
C SER A 241 -16.22 -1.07 2.92
N LEU A 242 -15.14 -1.17 3.69
CA LEU A 242 -14.88 -2.32 4.58
C LEU A 242 -15.22 -1.95 6.01
N ASP A 243 -16.23 -2.61 6.56
CA ASP A 243 -16.69 -2.37 7.93
C ASP A 243 -15.71 -2.98 8.95
N ASN A 244 -15.50 -2.24 10.04
CA ASN A 244 -14.68 -2.65 11.18
C ASN A 244 -13.24 -3.03 10.82
N VAL A 245 -12.64 -2.34 9.86
CA VAL A 245 -11.27 -2.57 9.37
C VAL A 245 -10.45 -1.29 9.49
N GLY A 246 -9.21 -1.42 9.92
CA GLY A 246 -8.24 -0.33 10.06
C GLY A 246 -7.51 -0.01 8.75
N HIS A 247 -6.45 0.82 8.86
CA HIS A 247 -5.73 1.36 7.71
C HIS A 247 -5.02 0.31 6.83
N ILE A 248 -4.59 -0.81 7.44
CA ILE A 248 -3.89 -1.90 6.75
C ILE A 248 -4.75 -3.18 6.83
N PRO A 249 -5.78 -3.30 5.97
CA PRO A 249 -6.76 -4.38 6.06
C PRO A 249 -6.18 -5.77 5.77
N MET A 250 -4.99 -5.85 5.18
CA MET A 250 -4.30 -7.11 4.90
C MET A 250 -3.98 -7.90 6.15
N TYR A 251 -3.74 -7.24 7.29
CA TYR A 251 -3.54 -7.92 8.57
C TYR A 251 -4.85 -8.47 9.17
N GLU A 252 -5.97 -7.76 8.96
CA GLU A 252 -7.25 -8.09 9.62
C GLU A 252 -8.12 -9.03 8.80
N LYS A 253 -8.12 -8.87 7.48
CA LYS A 253 -8.98 -9.59 6.54
C LYS A 253 -8.26 -9.95 5.25
N PRO A 254 -7.11 -10.68 5.29
CA PRO A 254 -6.29 -10.96 4.12
C PRO A 254 -7.06 -11.68 3.00
N GLN A 255 -7.91 -12.65 3.35
CA GLN A 255 -8.70 -13.39 2.35
C GLN A 255 -9.71 -12.47 1.66
N LEU A 256 -10.41 -11.60 2.38
CA LEU A 256 -11.34 -10.64 1.79
C LEU A 256 -10.62 -9.69 0.80
N ILE A 257 -9.42 -9.23 1.16
CA ILE A 257 -8.62 -8.39 0.27
C ILE A 257 -8.19 -9.17 -0.98
N ALA A 258 -7.77 -10.42 -0.82
CA ALA A 258 -7.45 -11.26 -1.97
C ALA A 258 -8.66 -11.46 -2.89
N ASP A 259 -9.83 -11.76 -2.33
CA ASP A 259 -11.07 -11.98 -3.10
C ASP A 259 -11.49 -10.71 -3.88
N LEU A 260 -11.36 -9.52 -3.26
CA LEU A 260 -11.63 -8.25 -3.94
C LEU A 260 -10.68 -8.00 -5.12
N ILE A 261 -9.39 -8.32 -4.94
CA ILE A 261 -8.38 -8.16 -6.00
C ILE A 261 -8.65 -9.16 -7.13
N ILE A 262 -8.90 -10.44 -6.80
CA ILE A 262 -9.21 -11.48 -7.78
C ILE A 262 -10.41 -11.09 -8.62
N ALA A 263 -11.51 -10.70 -7.97
CA ALA A 263 -12.74 -10.32 -8.67
C ALA A 263 -12.50 -9.13 -9.61
N TRP A 264 -11.70 -8.14 -9.17
CA TRP A 264 -11.39 -6.97 -9.99
C TRP A 264 -10.50 -7.29 -11.18
N VAL A 265 -9.49 -8.16 -11.00
CA VAL A 265 -8.62 -8.66 -12.07
C VAL A 265 -9.43 -9.47 -13.08
N ASP A 266 -10.29 -10.40 -12.62
CA ASP A 266 -11.13 -11.23 -13.50
C ASP A 266 -12.10 -10.39 -14.34
N GLU A 267 -12.67 -9.33 -13.75
CA GLU A 267 -13.56 -8.41 -14.45
C GLU A 267 -12.87 -7.67 -15.60
N HIS A 268 -11.57 -7.37 -15.46
CA HIS A 268 -10.82 -6.52 -16.38
C HIS A 268 -9.76 -7.27 -17.20
N SER A 269 -9.71 -8.61 -17.13
CA SER A 269 -8.78 -9.47 -17.89
C SER A 269 -9.53 -10.30 -18.92
N PRO A 270 -9.67 -9.83 -20.16
CA PRO A 270 -10.42 -10.55 -21.21
C PRO A 270 -9.93 -11.98 -21.45
N ARG A 271 -8.63 -12.22 -21.27
CA ARG A 271 -8.03 -13.56 -21.46
C ARG A 271 -8.51 -14.57 -20.41
N LEU A 272 -8.82 -14.12 -19.19
CA LEU A 272 -9.29 -15.00 -18.11
C LEU A 272 -10.76 -15.41 -18.28
N ARG A 273 -11.56 -14.60 -18.99
CA ARG A 273 -12.97 -14.91 -19.29
C ARG A 273 -13.16 -16.07 -20.24
N GLN A 274 -12.12 -16.49 -20.95
CA GLN A 274 -12.18 -17.58 -21.96
C GLN A 274 -11.76 -18.94 -21.40
N VAL A 275 -11.29 -19.04 -20.19
CA VAL A 275 -10.92 -20.32 -19.55
C VAL A 275 -12.08 -20.75 -18.66
N PRO A 276 -12.79 -21.86 -18.97
CA PRO A 276 -13.81 -22.38 -18.08
C PRO A 276 -13.18 -22.78 -16.74
N PRO A 277 -13.91 -22.66 -15.62
CA PRO A 277 -13.41 -23.09 -14.33
C PRO A 277 -12.98 -24.56 -14.44
N ALA A 278 -11.78 -24.87 -13.95
CA ALA A 278 -11.32 -26.25 -13.83
C ALA A 278 -12.31 -27.00 -12.95
N GLY A 279 -12.99 -27.98 -13.52
CA GLY A 279 -13.98 -28.81 -12.88
C GLY A 279 -13.41 -29.72 -11.78
#